data_62dad1f473cfc13f2b09f18dbd8db891
#
_entry.id   62dad1f473cfc13f2b09f18dbd8db891
#
_cell.length_a   1.000
_cell.length_b   1.000
_cell.length_c   1.000
_cell.angle_alpha   90.00
_cell.angle_beta   90.00
_cell.angle_gamma   90.00
#
_symmetry.space_group_name_H-M   'P 1'
#
loop_
_entity.id
_entity.type
_entity.pdbx_description
1 polymer ?
#
loop_
_entity_poly.entity_id
_entity_poly.type
_entity_poly.pdbx_seq_one_letter_code
_entity_poly.pdbx_strand_id
1 'polypeptide(L)'
;MREYLDAFIVAGLVALFLITFVVRTFYIPSESMLPTLQQRDVLLVNEFAYRFRTPRRGDIVVFKPPVASPDNFIKRVIAVPGDTLRIYGGKVYVNGKPLEEPYIAQPPQYNLIVKNYDVYVDDGYGYEPLSRTNANIPPRSLWQASDRIPKGFYFVMGDNRNDSDDSHVWGFAQMHGRFAGGPLAKTATTAQFTGRAFLLLWPFNRLRILD
;
A
#
# COMPACT_ATOMS: atom_id res chain seq x y z
N MET A 1 -30.25 -28.83 24.69
CA MET A 1 -30.83 -27.65 23.99
C MET A 1 -30.28 -26.34 24.53
N ARG A 2 -30.21 -26.09 25.84
CA ARG A 2 -29.64 -24.85 26.40
C ARG A 2 -28.17 -24.63 25.99
N GLU A 3 -27.32 -25.62 26.08
CA GLU A 3 -25.90 -25.55 25.73
C GLU A 3 -25.64 -25.12 24.27
N TYR A 4 -26.44 -25.62 23.32
CA TYR A 4 -26.36 -25.20 21.92
C TYR A 4 -26.82 -23.75 21.71
N LEU A 5 -27.85 -23.32 22.46
CA LEU A 5 -28.35 -21.97 22.40
C LEU A 5 -27.29 -20.98 22.94
N ASP A 6 -26.68 -21.31 24.07
CA ASP A 6 -25.63 -20.50 24.69
C ASP A 6 -24.40 -20.40 23.76
N ALA A 7 -23.98 -21.52 23.14
CA ALA A 7 -22.91 -21.55 22.17
C ALA A 7 -23.23 -20.66 20.93
N PHE A 8 -24.47 -20.70 20.46
CA PHE A 8 -24.91 -19.87 19.33
C PHE A 8 -24.91 -18.36 19.66
N ILE A 9 -25.36 -18.02 20.87
CA ILE A 9 -25.36 -16.63 21.36
C ILE A 9 -23.91 -16.13 21.50
N VAL A 10 -23.03 -16.90 22.10
CA VAL A 10 -21.61 -16.53 22.28
C VAL A 10 -20.92 -16.38 20.90
N ALA A 11 -21.14 -17.34 19.99
CA ALA A 11 -20.60 -17.25 18.64
C ALA A 11 -21.12 -16.01 17.88
N GLY A 12 -22.40 -15.70 18.02
CA GLY A 12 -23.01 -14.49 17.43
C GLY A 12 -22.44 -13.19 17.99
N LEU A 13 -22.24 -13.13 19.30
CA LEU A 13 -21.64 -11.95 19.95
C LEU A 13 -20.17 -11.78 19.54
N VAL A 14 -19.39 -12.87 19.48
CA VAL A 14 -18.00 -12.83 19.00
C VAL A 14 -17.95 -12.41 17.54
N ALA A 15 -18.78 -12.95 16.68
CA ALA A 15 -18.86 -12.54 15.27
C ALA A 15 -19.23 -11.08 15.12
N LEU A 16 -20.24 -10.60 15.87
CA LEU A 16 -20.65 -9.20 15.87
C LEU A 16 -19.51 -8.29 16.34
N PHE A 17 -18.79 -8.66 17.40
CA PHE A 17 -17.63 -7.92 17.87
C PHE A 17 -16.54 -7.83 16.80
N LEU A 18 -16.19 -8.96 16.16
CA LEU A 18 -15.17 -9.00 15.11
C LEU A 18 -15.58 -8.13 13.91
N ILE A 19 -16.81 -8.23 13.45
CA ILE A 19 -17.31 -7.44 12.30
C ILE A 19 -17.35 -5.95 12.66
N THR A 20 -17.72 -5.59 13.89
CA THR A 20 -17.88 -4.19 14.29
C THR A 20 -16.55 -3.49 14.56
N PHE A 21 -15.57 -4.20 15.15
CA PHE A 21 -14.35 -3.57 15.66
C PHE A 21 -13.08 -3.93 14.92
N VAL A 22 -13.07 -5.02 14.14
CA VAL A 22 -11.85 -5.54 13.49
C VAL A 22 -11.86 -5.33 11.98
N VAL A 23 -13.04 -5.36 11.38
CA VAL A 23 -13.21 -5.35 9.92
C VAL A 23 -14.04 -4.14 9.51
N ARG A 24 -13.55 -3.42 8.51
CA ARG A 24 -14.27 -2.31 7.87
C ARG A 24 -14.46 -2.58 6.39
N THR A 25 -15.61 -2.15 5.86
CA THR A 25 -15.88 -2.17 4.43
C THR A 25 -15.36 -0.92 3.75
N PHE A 26 -14.75 -1.09 2.58
CA PHE A 26 -14.33 0.01 1.71
C PHE A 26 -14.89 -0.20 0.31
N TYR A 27 -15.36 0.87 -0.29
CA TYR A 27 -15.82 0.93 -1.66
C TYR A 27 -14.70 1.43 -2.57
N ILE A 28 -14.57 0.86 -3.77
CA ILE A 28 -13.53 1.21 -4.74
C ILE A 28 -14.08 2.27 -5.71
N PRO A 29 -13.58 3.53 -5.66
CA PRO A 29 -14.06 4.58 -6.52
C PRO A 29 -13.27 4.71 -7.84
N SER A 30 -12.06 4.16 -7.93
CA SER A 30 -11.11 4.42 -9.02
C SER A 30 -10.63 3.14 -9.71
N GLU A 31 -9.97 3.32 -10.86
CA GLU A 31 -9.45 2.24 -11.70
C GLU A 31 -7.98 1.92 -11.43
N SER A 32 -7.35 2.59 -10.47
CA SER A 32 -5.92 2.47 -10.19
C SER A 32 -5.44 1.06 -9.80
N MET A 33 -6.36 0.18 -9.41
CA MET A 33 -6.06 -1.21 -9.03
C MET A 33 -6.57 -2.24 -10.04
N LEU A 34 -6.95 -1.82 -11.25
CA LEU A 34 -7.28 -2.75 -12.35
C LEU A 34 -6.06 -3.61 -12.71
N PRO A 35 -6.28 -4.87 -13.06
CA PRO A 35 -7.53 -5.63 -13.11
C PRO A 35 -7.93 -6.26 -11.77
N THR A 36 -7.10 -6.13 -10.73
CA THR A 36 -7.33 -6.79 -9.43
C THR A 36 -8.61 -6.29 -8.78
N LEU A 37 -8.80 -4.98 -8.67
CA LEU A 37 -10.00 -4.37 -8.15
C LEU A 37 -10.62 -3.48 -9.22
N GLN A 38 -11.95 -3.48 -9.29
CA GLN A 38 -12.71 -2.66 -10.22
C GLN A 38 -13.51 -1.60 -9.46
N GLN A 39 -13.91 -0.56 -10.17
CA GLN A 39 -14.87 0.40 -9.62
C GLN A 39 -16.12 -0.33 -9.13
N ARG A 40 -16.66 0.12 -8.01
CA ARG A 40 -17.84 -0.42 -7.31
C ARG A 40 -17.60 -1.75 -6.58
N ASP A 41 -16.39 -2.29 -6.59
CA ASP A 41 -16.04 -3.40 -5.69
C ASP A 41 -16.15 -2.94 -4.23
N VAL A 42 -16.60 -3.83 -3.36
CA VAL A 42 -16.63 -3.64 -1.91
C VAL A 42 -15.65 -4.62 -1.27
N LEU A 43 -14.74 -4.08 -0.47
CA LEU A 43 -13.69 -4.85 0.19
C LEU A 43 -13.94 -4.96 1.69
N LEU A 44 -13.47 -6.06 2.28
CA LEU A 44 -13.24 -6.15 3.71
C LEU A 44 -11.76 -5.88 4.02
N VAL A 45 -11.55 -4.98 4.96
CA VAL A 45 -10.24 -4.51 5.40
C VAL A 45 -10.05 -4.79 6.87
N ASN A 46 -8.96 -5.46 7.22
CA ASN A 46 -8.56 -5.69 8.60
C ASN A 46 -7.75 -4.50 9.11
N GLU A 47 -8.37 -3.65 9.94
CA GLU A 47 -7.72 -2.47 10.51
C GLU A 47 -6.70 -2.81 11.61
N PHE A 48 -6.78 -3.99 12.18
CA PHE A 48 -5.86 -4.45 13.22
C PHE A 48 -4.59 -5.11 12.68
N ALA A 49 -4.58 -5.46 11.40
CA ALA A 49 -3.47 -6.21 10.81
C ALA A 49 -2.10 -5.61 11.14
N TYR A 50 -1.98 -4.29 11.03
CA TYR A 50 -0.71 -3.58 11.21
C TYR A 50 -0.44 -3.11 12.65
N ARG A 51 -1.27 -3.53 13.61
CA ARG A 51 -0.96 -3.43 15.05
C ARG A 51 -0.06 -4.58 15.53
N PHE A 52 -0.10 -5.71 14.82
CA PHE A 52 0.60 -6.94 15.21
C PHE A 52 1.74 -7.31 14.26
N ARG A 53 1.74 -6.82 13.03
CA ARG A 53 2.79 -7.06 12.05
C ARG A 53 3.05 -5.84 11.18
N THR A 54 4.19 -5.81 10.52
CA THR A 54 4.47 -4.83 9.47
C THR A 54 3.82 -5.25 8.14
N PRO A 55 3.50 -4.30 7.24
CA PRO A 55 3.11 -4.59 5.87
C PRO A 55 4.19 -5.42 5.17
N ARG A 56 3.75 -6.35 4.34
CA ARG A 56 4.61 -7.22 3.54
C ARG A 56 4.44 -6.87 2.06
N ARG A 57 5.44 -7.22 1.27
CA ARG A 57 5.35 -7.12 -0.19
C ARG A 57 4.18 -7.98 -0.68
N GLY A 58 3.36 -7.42 -1.59
CA GLY A 58 2.12 -8.02 -2.07
C GLY A 58 0.87 -7.57 -1.30
N ASP A 59 0.96 -7.16 -0.02
CA ASP A 59 -0.22 -6.70 0.72
C ASP A 59 -0.94 -5.57 -0.04
N ILE A 60 -2.26 -5.71 -0.20
CA ILE A 60 -3.12 -4.61 -0.64
C ILE A 60 -3.51 -3.80 0.59
N VAL A 61 -3.07 -2.54 0.61
CA VAL A 61 -3.20 -1.64 1.77
C VAL A 61 -4.17 -0.51 1.50
N VAL A 62 -5.00 -0.21 2.51
CA VAL A 62 -5.82 0.99 2.57
C VAL A 62 -5.13 1.98 3.47
N PHE A 63 -4.97 3.22 3.01
CA PHE A 63 -4.22 4.24 3.75
C PHE A 63 -4.64 5.66 3.38
N LYS A 64 -4.36 6.62 4.26
CA LYS A 64 -4.42 8.05 3.93
C LYS A 64 -3.20 8.40 3.08
N PRO A 65 -3.39 8.96 1.87
CA PRO A 65 -2.26 9.34 1.03
C PRO A 65 -1.48 10.54 1.61
N PRO A 66 -0.19 10.70 1.27
CA PRO A 66 0.62 11.86 1.69
C PRO A 66 0.31 13.12 0.86
N VAL A 67 -0.79 13.13 0.15
CA VAL A 67 -1.30 14.26 -0.65
C VAL A 67 -2.62 14.74 -0.08
N ALA A 68 -3.01 15.98 -0.37
CA ALA A 68 -4.29 16.53 0.08
C ALA A 68 -5.44 15.78 -0.60
N SER A 69 -6.03 14.84 0.12
CA SER A 69 -7.18 14.07 -0.32
C SER A 69 -8.09 13.76 0.87
N PRO A 70 -9.42 13.91 0.73
CA PRO A 70 -10.37 13.46 1.74
C PRO A 70 -10.44 11.93 1.81
N ASP A 71 -10.12 11.24 0.70
CA ASP A 71 -10.34 9.82 0.52
C ASP A 71 -9.12 8.98 0.95
N ASN A 72 -9.40 7.73 1.29
CA ASN A 72 -8.35 6.74 1.47
C ASN A 72 -7.95 6.18 0.09
N PHE A 73 -6.65 5.94 -0.07
CA PHE A 73 -6.12 5.25 -1.24
C PHE A 73 -5.98 3.76 -0.97
N ILE A 74 -6.03 3.00 -2.04
CA ILE A 74 -5.81 1.56 -2.04
C ILE A 74 -4.71 1.26 -3.04
N LYS A 75 -3.63 0.65 -2.59
CA LYS A 75 -2.47 0.30 -3.41
C LYS A 75 -1.86 -1.03 -2.94
N ARG A 76 -0.99 -1.59 -3.77
CA ARG A 76 -0.20 -2.77 -3.42
C ARG A 76 1.18 -2.37 -2.92
N VAL A 77 1.64 -2.99 -1.84
CA VAL A 77 3.01 -2.83 -1.35
C VAL A 77 3.97 -3.55 -2.29
N ILE A 78 4.88 -2.79 -2.91
CA ILE A 78 5.86 -3.31 -3.86
C ILE A 78 7.22 -3.50 -3.20
N ALA A 79 7.64 -2.52 -2.39
CA ALA A 79 8.89 -2.63 -1.65
C ALA A 79 8.72 -2.16 -0.20
N VAL A 80 9.44 -2.82 0.70
CA VAL A 80 9.38 -2.62 2.15
C VAL A 80 10.70 -2.02 2.64
N PRO A 81 10.76 -1.50 3.90
CA PRO A 81 12.00 -0.98 4.48
C PRO A 81 13.18 -1.93 4.30
N GLY A 82 14.29 -1.40 3.80
CA GLY A 82 15.53 -2.15 3.53
C GLY A 82 15.64 -2.75 2.14
N ASP A 83 14.57 -2.77 1.34
CA ASP A 83 14.63 -3.18 -0.06
C ASP A 83 15.32 -2.13 -0.93
N THR A 84 15.97 -2.56 -2.00
CA THR A 84 16.31 -1.73 -3.17
C THR A 84 15.20 -1.87 -4.21
N LEU A 85 14.88 -0.79 -4.91
CA LEU A 85 13.84 -0.77 -5.93
C LEU A 85 14.33 -0.11 -7.21
N ARG A 86 14.04 -0.74 -8.34
CA ARG A 86 14.26 -0.19 -9.68
C ARG A 86 13.13 -0.66 -10.60
N ILE A 87 12.66 0.25 -11.45
CA ILE A 87 11.80 -0.07 -12.59
C ILE A 87 12.59 0.25 -13.84
N TYR A 88 12.71 -0.73 -14.74
CA TYR A 88 13.46 -0.56 -15.98
C TYR A 88 12.94 -1.49 -17.07
N GLY A 89 12.73 -0.96 -18.26
CA GLY A 89 12.27 -1.74 -19.41
C GLY A 89 10.94 -2.45 -19.14
N GLY A 90 10.00 -1.80 -18.44
CA GLY A 90 8.69 -2.36 -18.12
C GLY A 90 8.69 -3.43 -17.00
N LYS A 91 9.80 -3.62 -16.29
CA LYS A 91 9.91 -4.60 -15.20
C LYS A 91 10.28 -3.94 -13.88
N VAL A 92 9.66 -4.42 -12.81
CA VAL A 92 10.00 -4.03 -11.44
C VAL A 92 11.06 -4.98 -10.89
N TYR A 93 12.13 -4.43 -10.34
CA TYR A 93 13.20 -5.18 -9.69
C TYR A 93 13.27 -4.80 -8.22
N VAL A 94 13.21 -5.79 -7.35
CA VAL A 94 13.37 -5.63 -5.91
C VAL A 94 14.57 -6.46 -5.45
N ASN A 95 15.53 -5.82 -4.78
CA ASN A 95 16.80 -6.46 -4.37
C ASN A 95 17.55 -7.11 -5.55
N GLY A 96 17.50 -6.46 -6.72
CA GLY A 96 18.15 -6.92 -7.95
C GLY A 96 17.45 -8.06 -8.68
N LYS A 97 16.32 -8.57 -8.17
CA LYS A 97 15.57 -9.65 -8.79
C LYS A 97 14.27 -9.11 -9.40
N PRO A 98 13.87 -9.57 -10.59
CA PRO A 98 12.59 -9.21 -11.16
C PRO A 98 11.45 -9.70 -10.26
N LEU A 99 10.46 -8.84 -10.07
CA LEU A 99 9.25 -9.19 -9.34
C LEU A 99 8.27 -9.90 -10.27
N GLU A 100 7.72 -11.03 -9.82
CA GLU A 100 6.64 -11.70 -10.52
C GLU A 100 5.33 -10.96 -10.24
N GLU A 101 4.67 -10.46 -11.29
CA GLU A 101 3.53 -9.57 -11.18
C GLU A 101 2.34 -10.04 -12.03
N PRO A 102 1.75 -11.21 -11.72
CA PRO A 102 0.64 -11.76 -12.50
C PRO A 102 -0.65 -10.94 -12.39
N TYR A 103 -0.67 -9.95 -11.52
CA TYR A 103 -1.82 -9.10 -11.21
C TYR A 103 -1.88 -7.81 -12.03
N ILE A 104 -0.86 -7.45 -12.80
CA ILE A 104 -0.87 -6.26 -13.65
C ILE A 104 -1.40 -6.57 -15.05
N ALA A 105 -2.11 -5.63 -15.67
CA ALA A 105 -2.57 -5.76 -17.05
C ALA A 105 -1.50 -5.30 -18.05
N GLN A 106 -0.75 -4.27 -17.70
CA GLN A 106 0.27 -3.66 -18.54
C GLN A 106 1.52 -3.34 -17.72
N PRO A 107 2.72 -3.52 -18.30
CA PRO A 107 3.96 -3.11 -17.65
C PRO A 107 4.02 -1.59 -17.48
N PRO A 108 4.77 -1.08 -16.47
CA PRO A 108 5.01 0.35 -16.33
C PRO A 108 5.76 0.91 -17.55
N GLN A 109 5.31 2.07 -18.05
CA GLN A 109 5.88 2.75 -19.21
C GLN A 109 6.95 3.80 -18.83
N TYR A 110 7.33 3.86 -17.57
CA TYR A 110 8.35 4.75 -17.02
C TYR A 110 9.48 3.93 -16.40
N ASN A 111 10.66 4.54 -16.31
CA ASN A 111 11.76 3.99 -15.53
C ASN A 111 11.83 4.70 -14.17
N LEU A 112 12.31 4.00 -13.16
CA LEU A 112 12.41 4.53 -11.80
C LEU A 112 13.56 3.88 -11.05
N ILE A 113 14.22 4.67 -10.21
CA ILE A 113 15.21 4.16 -9.26
C ILE A 113 15.07 4.87 -7.91
N VAL A 114 15.15 4.10 -6.83
CA VAL A 114 15.33 4.66 -5.49
C VAL A 114 16.81 4.79 -5.22
N LYS A 115 17.26 6.00 -4.90
CA LYS A 115 18.65 6.32 -4.62
C LYS A 115 18.76 7.41 -3.56
N ASN A 116 19.63 7.23 -2.55
CA ASN A 116 19.84 8.21 -1.48
C ASN A 116 18.52 8.64 -0.81
N TYR A 117 17.62 7.70 -0.55
CA TYR A 117 16.29 7.93 0.03
C TYR A 117 15.36 8.84 -0.80
N ASP A 118 15.68 9.04 -2.06
CA ASP A 118 14.83 9.76 -3.02
C ASP A 118 14.36 8.82 -4.12
N VAL A 119 13.31 9.22 -4.80
CA VAL A 119 12.74 8.50 -5.94
C VAL A 119 13.05 9.33 -7.19
N TYR A 120 13.77 8.74 -8.12
CA TYR A 120 14.08 9.32 -9.41
C TYR A 120 13.22 8.65 -10.48
N VAL A 121 12.46 9.43 -11.20
CA VAL A 121 11.58 8.95 -12.28
C VAL A 121 12.08 9.48 -13.61
N ASP A 122 12.09 8.62 -14.62
CA ASP A 122 12.41 8.95 -16.00
C ASP A 122 11.21 8.57 -16.88
N ASP A 123 10.55 9.56 -17.41
CA ASP A 123 9.42 9.47 -18.34
C ASP A 123 9.83 9.64 -19.81
N GLY A 124 11.14 9.60 -20.11
CA GLY A 124 11.73 9.75 -21.43
C GLY A 124 12.59 11.01 -21.60
N TYR A 125 12.64 11.87 -20.59
CA TYR A 125 13.46 13.11 -20.59
C TYR A 125 14.66 13.04 -19.64
N GLY A 126 14.86 11.92 -18.97
CA GLY A 126 15.92 11.68 -18.01
C GLY A 126 15.41 11.56 -16.56
N TYR A 127 16.28 11.08 -15.68
CA TYR A 127 15.93 10.85 -14.28
C TYR A 127 15.81 12.15 -13.49
N GLU A 128 14.60 12.51 -13.07
CA GLU A 128 14.32 13.64 -12.19
C GLU A 128 13.93 13.18 -10.78
N PRO A 129 14.53 13.79 -9.72
CA PRO A 129 14.22 13.43 -8.35
C PRO A 129 12.89 14.03 -7.88
N LEU A 130 12.05 13.23 -7.23
CA LEU A 130 10.77 13.67 -6.66
C LEU A 130 10.96 14.68 -5.51
N SER A 131 12.14 14.74 -4.88
CA SER A 131 12.43 15.75 -3.85
C SER A 131 12.40 17.19 -4.35
N ARG A 132 12.38 17.41 -5.67
CA ARG A 132 12.15 18.73 -6.29
C ARG A 132 10.68 19.11 -6.37
N THR A 133 9.79 18.18 -6.08
CA THR A 133 8.34 18.36 -6.02
C THR A 133 7.87 18.38 -4.57
N ASN A 134 6.57 18.45 -4.36
CA ASN A 134 5.96 18.29 -3.02
C ASN A 134 5.78 16.81 -2.61
N ALA A 135 6.59 15.91 -3.14
CA ALA A 135 6.52 14.49 -2.84
C ALA A 135 6.93 14.19 -1.39
N ASN A 136 6.38 13.11 -0.85
CA ASN A 136 6.68 12.61 0.49
C ASN A 136 8.01 11.85 0.49
N ILE A 137 9.10 12.62 0.49
CA ILE A 137 10.47 12.14 0.55
C ILE A 137 11.04 12.43 1.93
N PRO A 138 11.82 11.51 2.53
CA PRO A 138 12.49 11.76 3.81
C PRO A 138 13.35 13.03 3.76
N PRO A 139 13.41 13.85 4.84
CA PRO A 139 14.25 15.03 4.88
C PRO A 139 15.72 14.70 4.60
N ARG A 140 16.40 15.59 3.89
CA ARG A 140 17.83 15.45 3.53
C ARG A 140 18.75 15.20 4.74
N SER A 141 18.39 15.73 5.91
CA SER A 141 19.13 15.48 7.16
C SER A 141 19.21 14.00 7.57
N LEU A 142 18.33 13.16 7.02
CA LEU A 142 18.32 11.72 7.27
C LEU A 142 18.92 10.91 6.11
N TRP A 143 19.34 11.56 5.05
CA TRP A 143 19.91 10.88 3.90
C TRP A 143 21.25 10.24 4.30
N GLN A 144 21.27 8.94 4.23
CA GLN A 144 22.48 8.15 4.26
C GLN A 144 22.78 7.75 2.81
N ALA A 145 24.03 7.43 2.52
CA ALA A 145 24.42 6.90 1.20
C ALA A 145 23.83 5.49 1.04
N SER A 146 22.53 5.40 0.84
CA SER A 146 21.78 4.14 0.75
C SER A 146 20.71 4.24 -0.31
N ASP A 147 20.69 3.27 -1.20
CA ASP A 147 19.66 3.10 -2.24
C ASP A 147 18.50 2.22 -1.74
N ARG A 148 18.34 2.07 -0.43
CA ARG A 148 17.33 1.24 0.19
C ARG A 148 16.13 2.07 0.64
N ILE A 149 14.95 1.45 0.60
CA ILE A 149 13.74 2.05 1.19
C ILE A 149 13.99 2.35 2.66
N PRO A 150 13.75 3.59 3.12
CA PRO A 150 14.01 3.99 4.49
C PRO A 150 13.13 3.24 5.50
N LYS A 151 13.61 3.13 6.74
CA LYS A 151 12.83 2.51 7.82
C LYS A 151 11.52 3.28 8.06
N GLY A 152 10.41 2.54 8.10
CA GLY A 152 9.06 3.10 8.28
C GLY A 152 8.41 3.60 6.99
N PHE A 153 9.11 3.52 5.85
CA PHE A 153 8.60 3.89 4.54
C PHE A 153 8.36 2.66 3.66
N TYR A 154 7.40 2.78 2.78
CA TYR A 154 6.97 1.72 1.86
C TYR A 154 6.79 2.31 0.47
N PHE A 155 7.14 1.55 -0.54
CA PHE A 155 6.84 1.89 -1.92
C PHE A 155 5.60 1.12 -2.33
N VAL A 156 4.54 1.84 -2.69
CA VAL A 156 3.26 1.25 -3.05
C VAL A 156 2.89 1.66 -4.47
N MET A 157 2.27 0.75 -5.22
CA MET A 157 1.83 1.02 -6.59
C MET A 157 0.41 0.51 -6.81
N GLY A 158 -0.29 1.13 -7.75
CA GLY A 158 -1.50 0.57 -8.31
C GLY A 158 -1.18 -0.63 -9.21
N ASP A 159 -2.11 -1.58 -9.32
CA ASP A 159 -1.98 -2.68 -10.27
C ASP A 159 -2.19 -2.20 -11.72
N ASN A 160 -2.93 -1.08 -11.89
CA ASN A 160 -2.99 -0.30 -13.13
C ASN A 160 -1.81 0.68 -13.21
N ARG A 161 -0.65 0.17 -13.59
CA ARG A 161 0.67 0.83 -13.50
C ARG A 161 0.76 2.20 -14.13
N ASN A 162 0.07 2.41 -15.24
CA ASN A 162 0.16 3.61 -16.05
C ASN A 162 -0.99 4.60 -15.79
N ASP A 163 -1.94 4.22 -14.93
CA ASP A 163 -3.10 5.04 -14.54
C ASP A 163 -3.32 4.95 -13.02
N SER A 164 -2.32 5.35 -12.27
CA SER A 164 -2.33 5.27 -10.81
C SER A 164 -1.49 6.39 -10.20
N ASP A 165 -2.15 7.26 -9.42
CA ASP A 165 -1.42 8.15 -8.51
C ASP A 165 -0.90 7.34 -7.33
N ASP A 166 0.39 7.06 -7.32
CA ASP A 166 1.04 6.24 -6.30
C ASP A 166 2.49 6.69 -6.03
N SER A 167 3.31 5.83 -5.47
CA SER A 167 4.66 6.19 -5.04
C SER A 167 5.58 6.69 -6.16
N HIS A 168 5.28 6.40 -7.43
CA HIS A 168 6.05 6.97 -8.55
C HIS A 168 5.74 8.45 -8.78
N VAL A 169 4.63 8.97 -8.24
CA VAL A 169 4.21 10.37 -8.36
C VAL A 169 4.51 11.16 -7.07
N TRP A 170 4.13 10.61 -5.91
CA TRP A 170 4.19 11.33 -4.64
C TRP A 170 5.20 10.77 -3.62
N GLY A 171 6.03 9.82 -4.00
CA GLY A 171 7.09 9.28 -3.17
C GLY A 171 6.63 8.15 -2.25
N PHE A 172 7.10 8.13 -1.01
CA PHE A 172 6.89 7.01 -0.10
C PHE A 172 5.60 7.11 0.70
N ALA A 173 4.93 5.98 0.89
CA ALA A 173 3.92 5.81 1.93
C ALA A 173 4.61 5.54 3.28
N GLN A 174 4.14 6.18 4.34
CA GLN A 174 4.73 6.02 5.67
C GLN A 174 3.77 5.27 6.59
N MET A 175 4.28 4.30 7.34
CA MET A 175 3.52 3.62 8.35
C MET A 175 3.56 4.39 9.68
N HIS A 176 2.36 4.61 10.29
CA HIS A 176 2.24 5.10 11.66
C HIS A 176 1.95 3.95 12.62
N GLY A 177 2.30 4.18 13.88
CA GLY A 177 2.00 3.27 14.97
C GLY A 177 3.22 2.55 15.53
N ARG A 178 3.01 1.43 16.20
CA ARG A 178 4.01 0.70 17.00
C ARG A 178 5.29 0.34 16.24
N PHE A 179 5.19 0.17 14.92
CA PHE A 179 6.31 -0.22 14.05
C PHE A 179 6.88 0.96 13.24
N ALA A 180 6.27 2.13 13.31
CA ALA A 180 6.80 3.35 12.71
C ALA A 180 7.95 3.89 13.56
N GLY A 181 9.08 3.23 13.52
CA GLY A 181 10.26 3.66 14.27
C GLY A 181 11.13 4.57 13.42
N GLY A 182 11.15 5.87 13.71
CA GLY A 182 12.07 6.82 13.12
C GLY A 182 11.73 8.25 13.55
N PRO A 183 12.69 9.19 13.48
CA PRO A 183 12.50 10.58 13.89
C PRO A 183 11.42 11.31 13.09
N LEU A 184 11.05 10.80 11.90
CA LEU A 184 10.02 11.35 11.02
C LEU A 184 8.59 10.97 11.39
N ALA A 185 8.39 9.97 12.24
CA ALA A 185 7.05 9.53 12.65
C ALA A 185 6.20 10.64 13.30
N LYS A 186 6.82 11.77 13.67
CA LYS A 186 6.18 12.89 14.34
C LYS A 186 5.92 14.12 13.47
N THR A 187 6.49 14.23 12.27
CA THR A 187 6.53 15.49 11.52
C THR A 187 5.94 15.47 10.12
N ALA A 188 5.66 14.30 9.55
CA ALA A 188 5.10 14.23 8.20
C ALA A 188 3.57 14.20 8.23
N THR A 189 2.96 14.87 7.27
CA THR A 189 1.54 14.68 6.89
C THR A 189 1.45 13.27 6.30
N THR A 190 1.07 12.31 7.07
CA THR A 190 1.56 10.95 6.95
C THR A 190 0.49 10.06 6.37
N ALA A 191 0.88 9.32 5.37
CA ALA A 191 0.13 8.17 4.90
C ALA A 191 -0.06 7.20 6.09
N GLN A 192 -1.24 7.19 6.67
CA GLN A 192 -1.57 6.25 7.75
C GLN A 192 -2.14 5.00 7.12
N PHE A 193 -1.44 3.86 7.25
CA PHE A 193 -2.04 2.59 6.88
C PHE A 193 -3.23 2.29 7.80
N THR A 194 -4.42 2.35 7.22
CA THR A 194 -5.68 2.03 7.89
C THR A 194 -5.79 0.53 8.11
N GLY A 195 -5.44 -0.28 7.09
CA GLY A 195 -5.50 -1.73 7.22
C GLY A 195 -5.11 -2.49 5.96
N ARG A 196 -5.18 -3.82 6.04
CA ARG A 196 -4.98 -4.73 4.91
C ARG A 196 -6.32 -5.16 4.34
N ALA A 197 -6.52 -4.96 3.03
CA ALA A 197 -7.62 -5.59 2.31
C ALA A 197 -7.34 -7.10 2.20
N PHE A 198 -8.33 -7.93 2.53
CA PHE A 198 -8.15 -9.38 2.53
C PHE A 198 -9.26 -10.14 1.81
N LEU A 199 -10.40 -9.49 1.56
CA LEU A 199 -11.52 -10.10 0.85
C LEU A 199 -12.20 -9.07 -0.05
N LEU A 200 -12.44 -9.44 -1.30
CA LEU A 200 -13.38 -8.77 -2.18
C LEU A 200 -14.75 -9.41 -1.92
N LEU A 201 -15.65 -8.63 -1.29
CA LEU A 201 -16.93 -9.10 -0.80
C LEU A 201 -18.04 -8.98 -1.86
N TRP A 202 -18.07 -7.90 -2.60
CA TRP A 202 -19.10 -7.58 -3.58
C TRP A 202 -18.48 -7.00 -4.85
N PRO A 203 -19.00 -7.31 -6.04
CA PRO A 203 -20.17 -8.14 -6.32
C PRO A 203 -19.88 -9.63 -6.10
N PHE A 204 -20.89 -10.42 -5.75
CA PHE A 204 -20.70 -11.83 -5.38
C PHE A 204 -20.08 -12.72 -6.47
N ASN A 205 -20.25 -12.38 -7.73
CA ASN A 205 -19.58 -13.07 -8.84
C ASN A 205 -18.06 -12.82 -8.90
N ARG A 206 -17.55 -11.89 -8.09
CA ARG A 206 -16.13 -11.57 -7.94
C ARG A 206 -15.60 -11.89 -6.53
N LEU A 207 -16.42 -12.51 -5.69
CA LEU A 207 -16.03 -12.90 -4.32
C LEU A 207 -14.73 -13.69 -4.33
N ARG A 208 -13.68 -13.17 -3.69
CA ARG A 208 -12.37 -13.83 -3.58
C ARG A 208 -11.53 -13.28 -2.45
N ILE A 209 -10.64 -14.12 -1.92
CA ILE A 209 -9.58 -13.70 -1.00
C ILE A 209 -8.55 -12.88 -1.80
N LEU A 210 -8.03 -11.83 -1.18
CA LEU A 210 -6.97 -10.99 -1.72
C LEU A 210 -5.65 -11.34 -1.03
N ASP A 211 -4.69 -11.78 -1.82
CA ASP A 211 -3.33 -12.16 -1.37
C ASP A 211 -2.31 -11.12 -1.82
#